data_cdfa29bf9d584855e26fb2229ed29b53
#
_entry.id   cdfa29bf9d584855e26fb2229ed29b53
#
_cell.length_a   1.000
_cell.length_b   1.000
_cell.length_c   1.000
_cell.angle_alpha   90.00
_cell.angle_beta   90.00
_cell.angle_gamma   90.00
#
_symmetry.space_group_name_H-M   'P 1'
#
loop_
_entity.id
_entity.type
_entity.pdbx_description
1 polymer ?
#
loop_
_entity_poly.entity_id
_entity_poly.type
_entity_poly.pdbx_seq_one_letter_code
_entity_poly.pdbx_strand_id
1 'polypeptide(L)'
;MGNSTLVNLYGLSPNHSGKRTHKIDRITPHCIVGQVNANWIKNYFSNPKLNASCNYGIATDGKVVLVVDESNRSWCSSSNANDQRAVTIECASDNKIPYAFNSIVFNKLIDLCEDICKRNGKDTLLWINDKKTALNYQPKDNEMLLTVHRWFANKSCPGNWLMGRMHLIADEVTMRLNNGYMSKQYYTVKKGDTMYKISKMYNISLRELSILNPNIPNINRIVPGQEVRVR
;
A
#
# COMPACT_ATOMS: atom_id res chain seq x y z
N MET A 1 19.74 -1.42 -6.86
CA MET A 1 18.35 -1.90 -6.82
C MET A 1 17.60 -1.28 -7.99
N GLY A 2 16.74 -2.03 -8.66
CA GLY A 2 15.92 -1.55 -9.79
C GLY A 2 14.52 -1.17 -9.33
N ASN A 3 13.74 -0.56 -10.24
CA ASN A 3 12.32 -0.28 -10.03
C ASN A 3 11.48 -1.57 -10.03
N SER A 4 10.23 -1.47 -9.57
CA SER A 4 9.27 -2.57 -9.57
C SER A 4 8.99 -3.10 -10.99
N THR A 5 8.91 -4.43 -11.13
CA THR A 5 8.46 -5.08 -12.37
C THR A 5 6.93 -4.97 -12.58
N LEU A 6 6.19 -4.49 -11.58
CA LEU A 6 4.75 -4.24 -11.68
C LEU A 6 4.41 -2.96 -12.45
N VAL A 7 5.42 -2.18 -12.88
CA VAL A 7 5.22 -0.94 -13.65
C VAL A 7 4.62 -1.24 -15.01
N ASN A 8 3.51 -0.56 -15.31
CA ASN A 8 2.82 -0.64 -16.60
C ASN A 8 3.10 0.57 -17.50
N LEU A 9 3.44 1.72 -16.89
CA LEU A 9 3.67 2.97 -17.62
C LEU A 9 4.80 3.77 -16.97
N TYR A 10 5.66 4.36 -17.80
CA TYR A 10 6.72 5.26 -17.37
C TYR A 10 6.27 6.71 -17.60
N GLY A 11 6.29 7.51 -16.54
CA GLY A 11 5.93 8.92 -16.55
C GLY A 11 6.87 9.72 -15.67
N LEU A 12 8.19 9.70 -16.04
CA LEU A 12 9.22 10.27 -15.20
C LEU A 12 9.03 11.77 -14.97
N SER A 13 9.04 12.13 -13.70
CA SER A 13 8.90 13.51 -13.22
C SER A 13 10.26 14.17 -13.07
N PRO A 14 10.40 15.45 -13.42
CA PRO A 14 11.60 16.24 -13.11
C PRO A 14 11.66 16.64 -11.61
N ASN A 15 10.56 16.48 -10.87
CA ASN A 15 10.41 16.94 -9.49
C ASN A 15 10.97 15.91 -8.51
N HIS A 16 12.29 15.83 -8.41
CA HIS A 16 12.98 14.95 -7.46
C HIS A 16 14.33 15.54 -7.05
N SER A 17 14.90 15.06 -5.95
CA SER A 17 16.18 15.58 -5.43
C SER A 17 17.40 14.75 -5.82
N GLY A 18 17.30 13.91 -6.84
CA GLY A 18 18.37 12.99 -7.21
C GLY A 18 18.49 11.83 -6.22
N LYS A 19 19.68 11.26 -6.14
CA LYS A 19 19.95 10.03 -5.38
C LYS A 19 19.63 10.17 -3.89
N ARG A 20 19.05 9.12 -3.32
CA ARG A 20 18.81 9.02 -1.88
C ARG A 20 20.11 9.02 -1.10
N THR A 21 20.07 9.61 0.08
CA THR A 21 21.18 9.62 1.05
C THR A 21 21.06 8.52 2.10
N HIS A 22 19.96 7.80 2.11
CA HIS A 22 19.63 6.76 3.09
C HIS A 22 19.14 5.47 2.39
N LYS A 23 19.27 4.33 3.07
CA LYS A 23 18.63 3.07 2.67
C LYS A 23 17.11 3.22 2.68
N ILE A 24 16.43 2.49 1.81
CA ILE A 24 14.97 2.40 1.80
C ILE A 24 14.55 1.46 2.93
N ASP A 25 13.84 2.01 3.92
CA ASP A 25 13.30 1.30 5.07
C ASP A 25 11.89 1.78 5.46
N ARG A 26 11.27 2.59 4.59
CA ARG A 26 9.90 3.09 4.75
C ARG A 26 9.10 2.97 3.46
N ILE A 27 7.80 2.83 3.61
CA ILE A 27 6.81 3.00 2.52
C ILE A 27 5.78 4.01 3.01
N THR A 28 5.44 4.99 2.16
CA THR A 28 4.43 6.00 2.48
C THR A 28 3.34 5.99 1.41
N PRO A 29 2.20 5.31 1.67
CA PRO A 29 1.05 5.39 0.78
C PRO A 29 0.26 6.68 0.99
N HIS A 30 -0.23 7.23 -0.13
CA HIS A 30 -1.02 8.46 -0.21
C HIS A 30 -2.34 8.21 -0.94
N CYS A 31 -3.28 9.16 -0.85
CA CYS A 31 -4.47 9.21 -1.68
C CYS A 31 -4.43 10.42 -2.62
N ILE A 32 -4.62 10.20 -3.92
CA ILE A 32 -4.68 11.26 -4.95
C ILE A 32 -5.93 12.12 -4.81
N VAL A 33 -6.98 11.65 -4.12
CA VAL A 33 -8.29 12.32 -4.05
C VAL A 33 -8.93 12.46 -5.44
N GLY A 34 -9.03 11.35 -6.17
CA GLY A 34 -9.64 11.28 -7.50
C GLY A 34 -9.57 9.88 -8.10
N GLN A 35 -10.56 9.58 -8.93
CA GLN A 35 -10.65 8.34 -9.73
C GLN A 35 -9.85 8.54 -11.02
N VAL A 36 -8.50 8.50 -10.90
CA VAL A 36 -7.58 8.83 -11.99
C VAL A 36 -7.08 7.60 -12.73
N ASN A 37 -6.82 7.73 -14.04
CA ASN A 37 -6.17 6.72 -14.84
C ASN A 37 -4.63 6.93 -14.90
N ALA A 38 -3.92 5.95 -15.45
CA ALA A 38 -2.45 5.96 -15.50
C ALA A 38 -1.89 7.14 -16.34
N ASN A 39 -2.54 7.52 -17.44
CA ASN A 39 -2.12 8.65 -18.26
C ASN A 39 -2.29 9.98 -17.52
N TRP A 40 -3.35 10.12 -16.72
CA TRP A 40 -3.53 11.30 -15.87
C TRP A 40 -2.38 11.41 -14.86
N ILE A 41 -2.03 10.32 -14.15
CA ILE A 41 -0.92 10.29 -13.19
C ILE A 41 0.39 10.71 -13.86
N LYS A 42 0.70 10.10 -15.02
CA LYS A 42 1.87 10.44 -15.83
C LYS A 42 1.92 11.93 -16.13
N ASN A 43 0.85 12.48 -16.72
CA ASN A 43 0.82 13.86 -17.18
C ASN A 43 0.84 14.85 -16.01
N TYR A 44 0.17 14.54 -14.92
CA TYR A 44 0.12 15.40 -13.74
C TYR A 44 1.50 15.58 -13.11
N PHE A 45 2.21 14.48 -12.86
CA PHE A 45 3.53 14.54 -12.21
C PHE A 45 4.68 14.90 -13.15
N SER A 46 4.51 14.86 -14.46
CA SER A 46 5.51 15.36 -15.42
C SER A 46 5.61 16.88 -15.47
N ASN A 47 4.66 17.61 -14.87
CA ASN A 47 4.68 19.06 -14.82
C ASN A 47 5.78 19.58 -13.87
N PRO A 48 6.83 20.27 -14.34
CA PRO A 48 7.91 20.76 -13.50
C PRO A 48 7.48 21.84 -12.49
N LYS A 49 6.33 22.51 -12.74
CA LYS A 49 5.79 23.56 -11.85
C LYS A 49 5.00 22.98 -10.67
N LEU A 50 4.74 21.69 -10.64
CA LEU A 50 3.94 21.06 -9.59
C LEU A 50 4.60 21.08 -8.21
N ASN A 51 5.95 21.07 -8.15
CA ASN A 51 6.73 20.96 -6.92
C ASN A 51 6.32 19.78 -6.02
N ALA A 52 5.84 18.71 -6.63
CA ALA A 52 5.44 17.46 -5.97
C ALA A 52 5.70 16.28 -6.89
N SER A 53 5.94 15.13 -6.31
CA SER A 53 6.07 13.84 -7.01
C SER A 53 5.91 12.67 -6.06
N CYS A 54 5.84 11.47 -6.60
CA CYS A 54 5.90 10.19 -5.86
C CYS A 54 6.85 9.24 -6.58
N ASN A 55 7.21 8.11 -5.96
CA ASN A 55 7.94 7.09 -6.72
C ASN A 55 6.98 6.34 -7.65
N TYR A 56 5.83 5.94 -7.14
CA TYR A 56 4.81 5.23 -7.91
C TYR A 56 3.44 5.87 -7.80
N GLY A 57 2.65 5.75 -8.86
CA GLY A 57 1.22 6.02 -8.84
C GLY A 57 0.42 4.77 -9.18
N ILE A 58 -0.68 4.52 -8.49
CA ILE A 58 -1.62 3.42 -8.79
C ILE A 58 -2.93 4.03 -9.29
N ALA A 59 -3.27 3.72 -10.55
CA ALA A 59 -4.49 4.17 -11.20
C ALA A 59 -5.71 3.35 -10.75
N THR A 60 -6.91 3.86 -11.03
CA THR A 60 -8.20 3.23 -10.65
C THR A 60 -8.35 1.79 -11.17
N ASP A 61 -7.74 1.46 -12.30
CA ASP A 61 -7.71 0.12 -12.91
C ASP A 61 -6.55 -0.76 -12.42
N GLY A 62 -5.77 -0.29 -11.42
CA GLY A 62 -4.63 -0.99 -10.84
C GLY A 62 -3.33 -0.88 -11.64
N LYS A 63 -3.29 -0.14 -12.75
CA LYS A 63 -2.03 0.13 -13.45
C LYS A 63 -1.08 0.94 -12.59
N VAL A 64 0.18 0.53 -12.58
CA VAL A 64 1.27 1.17 -11.84
C VAL A 64 2.05 2.08 -12.78
N VAL A 65 2.22 3.34 -12.39
CA VAL A 65 3.04 4.34 -13.09
C VAL A 65 4.31 4.58 -12.29
N LEU A 66 5.48 4.44 -12.94
CA LEU A 66 6.74 4.91 -12.37
C LEU A 66 6.87 6.41 -12.63
N VAL A 67 6.91 7.20 -11.56
CA VAL A 67 6.99 8.66 -11.60
C VAL A 67 8.40 9.15 -11.23
N VAL A 68 9.00 8.59 -10.20
CA VAL A 68 10.41 8.85 -9.82
C VAL A 68 11.08 7.52 -9.52
N ASP A 69 12.28 7.29 -10.09
CA ASP A 69 13.06 6.09 -9.78
C ASP A 69 13.19 5.89 -8.27
N GLU A 70 13.08 4.64 -7.80
CA GLU A 70 13.23 4.35 -6.37
C GLU A 70 14.58 4.76 -5.80
N SER A 71 15.62 4.77 -6.63
CA SER A 71 16.95 5.25 -6.23
C SER A 71 17.00 6.75 -5.94
N ASN A 72 15.96 7.49 -6.33
CA ASN A 72 15.86 8.94 -6.17
C ASN A 72 14.82 9.30 -5.12
N ARG A 73 15.04 10.43 -4.43
CA ARG A 73 14.10 10.99 -3.47
C ARG A 73 12.98 11.74 -4.19
N SER A 74 11.75 11.28 -4.08
CA SER A 74 10.54 12.01 -4.50
C SER A 74 10.20 13.17 -3.54
N TRP A 75 9.26 14.03 -3.92
CA TRP A 75 8.74 15.14 -3.11
C TRP A 75 7.27 14.88 -2.78
N CYS A 76 7.00 14.02 -1.79
CA CYS A 76 5.66 13.50 -1.56
C CYS A 76 5.10 13.78 -0.16
N SER A 77 5.86 13.47 0.89
CA SER A 77 5.33 13.48 2.26
C SER A 77 5.46 14.81 2.99
N SER A 78 5.95 15.85 2.34
CA SER A 78 6.31 17.13 2.98
C SER A 78 7.44 17.00 4.04
N SER A 79 8.18 15.89 4.03
CA SER A 79 9.29 15.63 4.93
C SER A 79 10.50 15.08 4.16
N ASN A 80 11.54 15.91 4.08
CA ASN A 80 12.81 15.49 3.46
C ASN A 80 13.35 14.20 4.11
N ALA A 81 13.38 14.17 5.44
CA ALA A 81 13.89 13.00 6.18
C ALA A 81 13.09 11.73 5.92
N ASN A 82 11.76 11.82 5.79
CA ASN A 82 10.95 10.68 5.43
C ASN A 82 11.18 10.25 3.97
N ASP A 83 11.12 11.22 3.03
CA ASP A 83 11.20 10.93 1.60
C ASP A 83 12.59 10.40 1.18
N GLN A 84 13.65 10.68 1.95
CA GLN A 84 14.96 10.04 1.76
C GLN A 84 14.94 8.54 2.05
N ARG A 85 14.07 8.09 2.94
CA ARG A 85 13.95 6.70 3.43
C ARG A 85 12.76 5.97 2.81
N ALA A 86 11.74 6.69 2.35
CA ALA A 86 10.46 6.12 1.94
C ALA A 86 10.33 5.95 0.42
N VAL A 87 9.85 4.79 -0.02
CA VAL A 87 9.17 4.69 -1.32
C VAL A 87 7.76 5.22 -1.13
N THR A 88 7.41 6.25 -1.91
CA THR A 88 6.12 6.93 -1.82
C THR A 88 5.19 6.47 -2.93
N ILE A 89 3.92 6.23 -2.59
CA ILE A 89 2.93 5.65 -3.52
C ILE A 89 1.67 6.47 -3.48
N GLU A 90 1.33 7.13 -4.58
CA GLU A 90 0.07 7.85 -4.74
C GLU A 90 -0.99 6.92 -5.34
N CYS A 91 -2.12 6.77 -4.65
CA CYS A 91 -3.18 5.82 -5.03
C CYS A 91 -4.45 6.55 -5.43
N ALA A 92 -5.06 6.15 -6.55
CA ALA A 92 -6.39 6.62 -6.93
C ALA A 92 -7.40 6.28 -5.81
N SER A 93 -8.26 7.24 -5.49
CA SER A 93 -9.23 7.14 -4.39
C SER A 93 -10.52 7.86 -4.73
N ASP A 94 -11.53 7.74 -3.89
CA ASP A 94 -12.69 8.61 -3.97
C ASP A 94 -12.29 10.07 -3.77
N ASN A 95 -13.05 10.98 -4.36
CA ASN A 95 -12.85 12.43 -4.25
C ASN A 95 -13.52 13.04 -3.00
N LYS A 96 -14.19 12.22 -2.19
CA LYS A 96 -14.88 12.60 -0.94
C LYS A 96 -14.34 11.78 0.22
N ILE A 97 -14.41 12.38 1.42
CA ILE A 97 -14.13 11.68 2.69
C ILE A 97 -15.01 10.42 2.75
N PRO A 98 -14.44 9.26 3.13
CA PRO A 98 -13.11 9.03 3.74
C PRO A 98 -11.96 8.77 2.74
N TYR A 99 -12.09 9.10 1.45
CA TYR A 99 -11.12 8.86 0.37
C TYR A 99 -10.85 7.36 0.17
N ALA A 100 -11.94 6.60 0.01
CA ALA A 100 -11.86 5.15 -0.11
C ALA A 100 -11.14 4.72 -1.41
N PHE A 101 -10.40 3.64 -1.32
CA PHE A 101 -9.85 2.95 -2.49
C PHE A 101 -10.82 1.86 -2.92
N ASN A 102 -10.94 1.63 -4.24
CA ASN A 102 -11.57 0.41 -4.72
C ASN A 102 -10.67 -0.81 -4.44
N SER A 103 -11.22 -2.01 -4.55
CA SER A 103 -10.49 -3.25 -4.24
C SER A 103 -9.29 -3.49 -5.17
N ILE A 104 -9.35 -3.04 -6.41
CA ILE A 104 -8.26 -3.19 -7.39
C ILE A 104 -7.04 -2.36 -6.95
N VAL A 105 -7.27 -1.09 -6.61
CA VAL A 105 -6.23 -0.18 -6.12
C VAL A 105 -5.64 -0.68 -4.81
N PHE A 106 -6.49 -1.11 -3.86
CA PHE A 106 -6.03 -1.58 -2.56
C PHE A 106 -5.19 -2.86 -2.66
N ASN A 107 -5.64 -3.84 -3.46
CA ASN A 107 -4.88 -5.06 -3.69
C ASN A 107 -3.56 -4.77 -4.42
N LYS A 108 -3.57 -3.84 -5.40
CA LYS A 108 -2.34 -3.44 -6.10
C LYS A 108 -1.35 -2.71 -5.18
N LEU A 109 -1.84 -1.93 -4.20
CA LEU A 109 -0.99 -1.33 -3.17
C LEU A 109 -0.30 -2.40 -2.33
N ILE A 110 -1.00 -3.46 -1.93
CA ILE A 110 -0.43 -4.60 -1.20
C ILE A 110 0.63 -5.30 -2.04
N ASP A 111 0.32 -5.60 -3.33
CA ASP A 111 1.27 -6.24 -4.26
C ASP A 111 2.56 -5.40 -4.42
N LEU A 112 2.42 -4.08 -4.55
CA LEU A 112 3.55 -3.18 -4.71
C LEU A 112 4.37 -3.05 -3.41
N CYS A 113 3.72 -2.99 -2.24
CA CYS A 113 4.41 -3.00 -0.95
C CYS A 113 5.22 -4.30 -0.75
N GLU A 114 4.66 -5.45 -1.11
CA GLU A 114 5.35 -6.75 -1.07
C GLU A 114 6.59 -6.75 -1.98
N ASP A 115 6.44 -6.30 -3.23
CA ASP A 115 7.54 -6.22 -4.20
C ASP A 115 8.66 -5.28 -3.70
N ILE A 116 8.31 -4.10 -3.17
CA ILE A 116 9.27 -3.16 -2.59
C ILE A 116 10.01 -3.80 -1.42
N CYS A 117 9.31 -4.47 -0.49
CA CYS A 117 9.92 -5.17 0.63
C CYS A 117 10.91 -6.23 0.15
N LYS A 118 10.50 -7.12 -0.77
CA LYS A 118 11.36 -8.18 -1.33
C LYS A 118 12.64 -7.62 -1.96
N ARG A 119 12.51 -6.61 -2.82
CA ARG A 119 13.65 -6.00 -3.51
C ARG A 119 14.61 -5.28 -2.56
N ASN A 120 14.13 -4.85 -1.40
CA ASN A 120 14.94 -4.22 -0.36
C ASN A 120 15.39 -5.18 0.75
N GLY A 121 15.22 -6.51 0.57
CA GLY A 121 15.65 -7.53 1.53
C GLY A 121 14.88 -7.52 2.84
N LYS A 122 13.58 -7.12 2.79
CA LYS A 122 12.71 -7.04 3.96
C LYS A 122 11.74 -8.22 3.99
N ASP A 123 11.56 -8.82 5.15
CA ASP A 123 10.61 -9.91 5.39
C ASP A 123 9.43 -9.47 6.28
N THR A 124 9.49 -8.27 6.82
CA THR A 124 8.49 -7.73 7.74
C THR A 124 8.11 -6.30 7.36
N LEU A 125 6.82 -6.06 7.14
CA LEU A 125 6.25 -4.72 6.99
C LEU A 125 5.52 -4.34 8.27
N LEU A 126 5.93 -3.25 8.91
CA LEU A 126 5.41 -2.80 10.20
C LEU A 126 4.42 -1.64 10.04
N TRP A 127 3.36 -1.67 10.85
CA TRP A 127 2.51 -0.52 11.13
C TRP A 127 2.47 -0.22 12.62
N ILE A 128 3.02 0.91 13.03
CA ILE A 128 2.98 1.43 14.40
C ILE A 128 2.00 2.61 14.40
N ASN A 129 0.80 2.43 14.96
CA ASN A 129 -0.29 3.40 14.85
C ASN A 129 -0.03 4.72 15.60
N ASP A 130 0.87 4.73 16.59
CA ASP A 130 1.27 5.94 17.30
C ASP A 130 2.39 6.68 16.55
N LYS A 131 2.13 7.96 16.18
CA LYS A 131 3.04 8.82 15.43
C LYS A 131 4.40 8.94 16.12
N LYS A 132 4.43 9.21 17.42
CA LYS A 132 5.66 9.48 18.16
C LYS A 132 6.53 8.23 18.20
N THR A 133 5.92 7.11 18.52
CA THR A 133 6.60 5.80 18.54
C THR A 133 7.11 5.44 17.15
N ALA A 134 6.28 5.56 16.10
CA ALA A 134 6.65 5.23 14.73
C ALA A 134 7.82 6.06 14.21
N LEU A 135 7.81 7.38 14.46
CA LEU A 135 8.86 8.27 13.95
C LEU A 135 10.20 8.13 14.70
N ASN A 136 10.16 7.64 15.95
CA ASN A 136 11.36 7.33 16.75
C ASN A 136 11.86 5.90 16.52
N TYR A 137 11.03 5.03 15.91
CA TYR A 137 11.42 3.66 15.63
C TYR A 137 12.49 3.59 14.55
N GLN A 138 13.50 2.78 14.78
CA GLN A 138 14.55 2.46 13.81
C GLN A 138 14.31 1.03 13.31
N PRO A 139 13.80 0.87 12.07
CA PRO A 139 13.58 -0.45 11.49
C PRO A 139 14.87 -1.26 11.47
N LYS A 140 14.79 -2.54 11.83
CA LYS A 140 15.89 -3.50 11.68
C LYS A 140 16.17 -3.74 10.19
N ASP A 141 17.27 -4.40 9.89
CA ASP A 141 17.68 -4.64 8.51
C ASP A 141 16.64 -5.42 7.70
N ASN A 142 15.86 -6.31 8.34
CA ASN A 142 14.78 -7.08 7.72
C ASN A 142 13.39 -6.43 7.82
N GLU A 143 13.28 -5.22 8.39
CA GLU A 143 12.01 -4.53 8.61
C GLU A 143 11.81 -3.34 7.66
N MET A 144 10.58 -3.12 7.24
CA MET A 144 10.09 -1.95 6.52
C MET A 144 8.98 -1.28 7.33
N LEU A 145 8.98 0.04 7.46
CA LEU A 145 7.98 0.76 8.26
C LEU A 145 7.00 1.54 7.36
N LEU A 146 5.71 1.36 7.58
CA LEU A 146 4.69 2.22 6.98
C LEU A 146 4.64 3.57 7.71
N THR A 147 4.64 4.66 6.93
CA THR A 147 4.44 6.03 7.42
C THR A 147 3.32 6.70 6.63
N VAL A 148 2.82 7.84 7.09
CA VAL A 148 1.70 8.55 6.45
C VAL A 148 1.92 10.05 6.39
N HIS A 149 1.43 10.68 5.32
CA HIS A 149 1.63 12.12 5.06
C HIS A 149 1.14 13.02 6.22
N ARG A 150 -0.01 12.70 6.82
CA ARG A 150 -0.58 13.48 7.95
C ARG A 150 0.32 13.54 9.20
N TRP A 151 1.33 12.72 9.28
CA TRP A 151 2.33 12.81 10.37
C TRP A 151 3.34 13.92 10.16
N PHE A 152 3.53 14.40 8.93
CA PHE A 152 4.55 15.36 8.56
C PHE A 152 3.98 16.73 8.21
N ALA A 153 2.71 16.82 7.84
CA ALA A 153 2.03 18.06 7.48
C ALA A 153 0.55 18.02 7.91
N ASN A 154 -0.08 19.18 8.02
CA ASN A 154 -1.52 19.30 8.27
C ASN A 154 -2.30 18.89 7.00
N LYS A 155 -2.43 17.61 6.77
CA LYS A 155 -3.10 17.00 5.61
C LYS A 155 -4.03 15.88 6.06
N SER A 156 -5.12 15.66 5.33
CA SER A 156 -6.03 14.52 5.52
C SER A 156 -5.49 13.21 4.92
N CYS A 157 -4.51 13.29 4.00
CA CYS A 157 -3.88 12.13 3.37
C CYS A 157 -3.24 11.19 4.42
N PRO A 158 -3.40 9.88 4.29
CA PRO A 158 -3.96 9.12 3.19
C PRO A 158 -5.48 8.86 3.28
N GLY A 159 -6.22 9.64 4.06
CA GLY A 159 -7.64 9.46 4.33
C GLY A 159 -7.93 8.47 5.46
N ASN A 160 -9.11 8.62 6.09
CA ASN A 160 -9.47 7.76 7.23
C ASN A 160 -9.76 6.32 6.79
N TRP A 161 -10.17 6.11 5.54
CA TRP A 161 -10.41 4.78 5.02
C TRP A 161 -9.11 3.95 5.01
N LEU A 162 -8.01 4.52 4.49
CA LEU A 162 -6.72 3.83 4.46
C LEU A 162 -6.09 3.75 5.85
N MET A 163 -6.19 4.80 6.67
CA MET A 163 -5.71 4.79 8.06
C MET A 163 -6.25 3.59 8.85
N GLY A 164 -7.54 3.29 8.72
CA GLY A 164 -8.16 2.13 9.37
C GLY A 164 -7.70 0.77 8.81
N ARG A 165 -6.93 0.75 7.71
CA ARG A 165 -6.48 -0.46 7.00
C ARG A 165 -4.96 -0.62 6.93
N MET A 166 -4.20 0.30 7.48
CA MET A 166 -2.74 0.23 7.47
C MET A 166 -2.20 -1.06 8.11
N HIS A 167 -2.84 -1.52 9.20
CA HIS A 167 -2.50 -2.80 9.83
C HIS A 167 -2.77 -3.99 8.91
N LEU A 168 -3.85 -3.95 8.09
CA LEU A 168 -4.15 -5.03 7.14
C LEU A 168 -3.08 -5.12 6.05
N ILE A 169 -2.56 -3.98 5.56
CA ILE A 169 -1.46 -3.95 4.60
C ILE A 169 -0.20 -4.56 5.22
N ALA A 170 0.17 -4.13 6.43
CA ALA A 170 1.35 -4.62 7.13
C ALA A 170 1.29 -6.13 7.38
N ASP A 171 0.17 -6.61 7.89
CA ASP A 171 -0.07 -8.02 8.21
C ASP A 171 -0.08 -8.89 6.94
N GLU A 172 -0.82 -8.49 5.89
CA GLU A 172 -0.91 -9.24 4.63
C GLU A 172 0.45 -9.33 3.91
N VAL A 173 1.18 -8.20 3.82
CA VAL A 173 2.50 -8.18 3.19
C VAL A 173 3.48 -9.04 3.98
N THR A 174 3.54 -8.91 5.30
CA THR A 174 4.42 -9.73 6.16
C THR A 174 4.11 -11.23 6.01
N MET A 175 2.83 -11.58 5.99
CA MET A 175 2.40 -12.97 5.76
C MET A 175 2.89 -13.50 4.41
N ARG A 176 2.74 -12.72 3.34
CA ARG A 176 3.19 -13.12 1.98
C ARG A 176 4.71 -13.26 1.89
N LEU A 177 5.45 -12.38 2.56
CA LEU A 177 6.92 -12.41 2.59
C LEU A 177 7.45 -13.68 3.26
N ASN A 178 6.78 -14.14 4.34
CA ASN A 178 7.23 -15.28 5.14
C ASN A 178 6.72 -16.65 4.64
N ASN A 179 5.55 -16.70 3.98
CA ASN A 179 4.93 -17.98 3.57
C ASN A 179 5.19 -18.34 2.09
N GLY A 180 5.90 -17.50 1.34
CA GLY A 180 6.03 -17.65 -0.10
C GLY A 180 4.71 -17.39 -0.84
N TYR A 181 4.77 -17.38 -2.16
CA TYR A 181 3.58 -17.22 -3.03
C TYR A 181 2.77 -18.53 -3.03
N MET A 182 1.90 -18.70 -2.04
CA MET A 182 0.88 -19.74 -2.13
C MET A 182 -0.23 -19.24 -3.04
N SER A 183 -0.59 -20.02 -4.06
CA SER A 183 -1.67 -19.65 -4.99
C SER A 183 -2.92 -19.21 -4.21
N LYS A 184 -3.52 -18.08 -4.58
CA LYS A 184 -4.76 -17.59 -3.97
C LYS A 184 -5.83 -18.68 -4.08
N GLN A 185 -6.34 -19.13 -2.95
CA GLN A 185 -7.42 -20.08 -2.89
C GLN A 185 -8.67 -19.39 -2.38
N TYR A 186 -9.78 -19.62 -3.04
CA TYR A 186 -11.08 -19.05 -2.68
C TYR A 186 -12.05 -20.16 -2.28
N TYR A 187 -12.90 -19.83 -1.34
CA TYR A 187 -14.02 -20.66 -0.90
C TYR A 187 -15.32 -19.93 -1.19
N THR A 188 -16.25 -20.60 -1.87
CA THR A 188 -17.60 -20.07 -2.11
C THR A 188 -18.47 -20.33 -0.88
N VAL A 189 -18.93 -19.28 -0.24
CA VAL A 189 -19.78 -19.35 0.96
C VAL A 189 -21.06 -20.13 0.69
N LYS A 190 -21.37 -21.06 1.59
CA LYS A 190 -22.61 -21.87 1.57
C LYS A 190 -23.58 -21.37 2.64
N LYS A 191 -24.85 -21.74 2.52
CA LYS A 191 -25.89 -21.43 3.51
C LYS A 191 -25.49 -21.96 4.91
N GLY A 192 -25.46 -21.09 5.90
CA GLY A 192 -25.10 -21.43 7.30
C GLY A 192 -23.60 -21.32 7.62
N ASP A 193 -22.78 -20.87 6.66
CA ASP A 193 -21.39 -20.57 6.91
C ASP A 193 -21.22 -19.27 7.69
N THR A 194 -20.10 -19.19 8.40
CA THR A 194 -19.61 -17.98 9.07
C THR A 194 -18.12 -17.87 8.80
N MET A 195 -17.55 -16.67 8.85
CA MET A 195 -16.10 -16.48 8.73
C MET A 195 -15.33 -17.33 9.75
N TYR A 196 -15.87 -17.49 10.95
CA TYR A 196 -15.28 -18.36 11.97
C TYR A 196 -15.24 -19.83 11.53
N LYS A 197 -16.35 -20.40 11.00
CA LYS A 197 -16.38 -21.79 10.51
C LYS A 197 -15.39 -21.97 9.35
N ILE A 198 -15.35 -21.01 8.41
CA ILE A 198 -14.44 -21.04 7.27
C ILE A 198 -12.99 -20.98 7.76
N SER A 199 -12.65 -20.12 8.72
CA SER A 199 -11.30 -20.05 9.27
C SER A 199 -10.85 -21.37 9.89
N LYS A 200 -11.72 -22.06 10.62
CA LYS A 200 -11.45 -23.40 11.19
C LYS A 200 -11.28 -24.46 10.10
N MET A 201 -12.12 -24.42 9.05
CA MET A 201 -12.06 -25.36 7.92
C MET A 201 -10.70 -25.31 7.20
N TYR A 202 -10.12 -24.12 7.08
CA TYR A 202 -8.84 -23.89 6.40
C TYR A 202 -7.64 -23.78 7.36
N ASN A 203 -7.85 -24.03 8.66
CA ASN A 203 -6.82 -23.99 9.71
C ASN A 203 -6.04 -22.65 9.74
N ILE A 204 -6.76 -21.55 9.55
CA ILE A 204 -6.24 -20.20 9.70
C ILE A 204 -6.99 -19.46 10.80
N SER A 205 -6.39 -18.45 11.39
CA SER A 205 -7.09 -17.63 12.38
C SER A 205 -8.18 -16.79 11.72
N LEU A 206 -9.21 -16.40 12.48
CA LEU A 206 -10.22 -15.47 12.01
C LEU A 206 -9.61 -14.11 11.59
N ARG A 207 -8.53 -13.71 12.27
CA ARG A 207 -7.76 -12.51 11.95
C ARG A 207 -7.10 -12.64 10.56
N GLU A 208 -6.40 -13.73 10.29
CA GLU A 208 -5.80 -14.01 8.98
C GLU A 208 -6.85 -14.05 7.87
N LEU A 209 -7.98 -14.72 8.11
CA LEU A 209 -9.08 -14.75 7.14
C LEU A 209 -9.64 -13.35 6.86
N SER A 210 -9.72 -12.49 7.87
CA SER A 210 -10.12 -11.08 7.71
C SER A 210 -9.10 -10.28 6.90
N ILE A 211 -7.79 -10.47 7.15
CA ILE A 211 -6.69 -9.84 6.41
C ILE A 211 -6.74 -10.24 4.93
N LEU A 212 -6.97 -11.52 4.64
CA LEU A 212 -7.11 -12.03 3.28
C LEU A 212 -8.31 -11.44 2.53
N ASN A 213 -9.31 -10.91 3.25
CA ASN A 213 -10.58 -10.41 2.70
C ASN A 213 -10.88 -8.96 3.12
N PRO A 214 -10.01 -7.99 2.77
CA PRO A 214 -10.19 -6.58 3.19
C PRO A 214 -11.41 -5.91 2.55
N ASN A 215 -11.96 -6.53 1.50
CA ASN A 215 -13.20 -6.14 0.83
C ASN A 215 -14.47 -6.57 1.59
N ILE A 216 -14.35 -7.39 2.65
CA ILE A 216 -15.44 -7.78 3.53
C ILE A 216 -15.40 -6.89 4.79
N PRO A 217 -16.13 -5.76 4.82
CA PRO A 217 -16.02 -4.79 5.91
C PRO A 217 -16.59 -5.27 7.23
N ASN A 218 -17.50 -6.26 7.17
CA ASN A 218 -18.11 -6.87 8.35
C ASN A 218 -18.03 -8.39 8.23
N ILE A 219 -17.12 -9.01 8.98
CA ILE A 219 -16.91 -10.46 8.99
C ILE A 219 -18.13 -11.27 9.47
N ASN A 220 -19.11 -10.62 10.09
CA ASN A 220 -20.35 -11.25 10.52
C ASN A 220 -21.45 -11.22 9.43
N ARG A 221 -21.17 -10.59 8.29
CA ARG A 221 -22.12 -10.45 7.18
C ARG A 221 -21.52 -10.98 5.88
N ILE A 222 -21.48 -12.31 5.75
CA ILE A 222 -21.20 -13.01 4.50
C ILE A 222 -22.49 -13.65 3.99
N VAL A 223 -22.60 -13.78 2.68
CA VAL A 223 -23.82 -14.36 2.03
C VAL A 223 -23.46 -15.57 1.17
N PRO A 224 -24.36 -16.54 1.01
CA PRO A 224 -24.15 -17.66 0.11
C PRO A 224 -23.82 -17.19 -1.32
N GLY A 225 -22.83 -17.84 -1.95
CA GLY A 225 -22.28 -17.46 -3.25
C GLY A 225 -21.15 -16.42 -3.21
N GLN A 226 -20.89 -15.81 -2.07
CA GLN A 226 -19.77 -14.89 -1.91
C GLN A 226 -18.44 -15.64 -1.92
N GLU A 227 -17.44 -15.10 -2.65
CA GLU A 227 -16.07 -15.63 -2.64
C GLU A 227 -15.31 -15.08 -1.43
N VAL A 228 -14.74 -15.99 -0.65
CA VAL A 228 -13.88 -15.71 0.49
C VAL A 228 -12.49 -16.28 0.19
N ARG A 229 -11.48 -15.43 0.16
CA ARG A 229 -10.09 -15.86 0.01
C ARG A 229 -9.65 -16.56 1.30
N VAL A 230 -9.14 -17.79 1.17
CA VAL A 230 -8.74 -18.65 2.30
C VAL A 230 -7.23 -18.96 2.31
N ARG A 231 -6.54 -18.47 1.26
CA ARG A 231 -5.10 -18.60 1.13
C ARG A 231 -4.54 -17.48 0.24
#